data_45733b73f0f81a568077f4b23292ace7
#
_entry.id   45733b73f0f81a568077f4b23292ace7
#
_cell.length_a   1.000
_cell.length_b   1.000
_cell.length_c   1.000
_cell.angle_alpha   90.00
_cell.angle_beta   90.00
_cell.angle_gamma   90.00
#
_symmetry.space_group_name_H-M   'P 1'
#
loop_
_entity.id
_entity.type
_entity.pdbx_description
1 polymer ?
#
loop_
_entity_poly.entity_id
_entity_poly.type
_entity_poly.pdbx_seq_one_letter_code
_entity_poly.pdbx_strand_id
1 'polypeptide(L)'
;PENLDLYSMIKNCGSYGGLLNYRNEIINGKINLVSNIGKNYKHLYAYCRSKYAAATIEALKESGYNIEGVIDDNVSFGDSTFLTYKTISSLIFFKKFRKNLSKTAILITHQRIKTLNKISRQLIKKGLERHQIVTITF
;
A
#
# COMPACT_ATOMS: atom_id res chain seq x y z
N PRO A 1 5.43 -3.35 20.17
CA PRO A 1 6.05 -3.27 18.85
C PRO A 1 5.05 -3.54 17.74
N GLU A 2 5.27 -2.92 16.63
CA GLU A 2 4.33 -2.97 15.51
C GLU A 2 4.22 -4.34 14.87
N ASN A 3 5.26 -5.14 14.95
CA ASN A 3 5.21 -6.53 14.47
C ASN A 3 4.21 -7.37 15.24
N LEU A 4 4.05 -7.10 16.54
CA LEU A 4 3.04 -7.74 17.36
C LEU A 4 1.64 -7.27 16.96
N ASP A 5 1.48 -5.99 16.64
CA ASP A 5 0.20 -5.45 16.21
C ASP A 5 -0.24 -6.06 14.89
N LEU A 6 0.68 -6.20 13.94
CA LEU A 6 0.40 -6.87 12.69
C LEU A 6 -0.04 -8.32 12.92
N TYR A 7 0.69 -9.04 13.75
CA TYR A 7 0.37 -10.43 14.06
C TYR A 7 -0.99 -10.54 14.71
N SER A 8 -1.30 -9.62 15.63
CA SER A 8 -2.62 -9.52 16.24
C SER A 8 -3.71 -9.20 15.22
N MET A 9 -3.44 -8.29 14.29
CA MET A 9 -4.35 -7.96 13.21
C MET A 9 -4.65 -9.19 12.35
N ILE A 10 -3.63 -9.95 12.00
CA ILE A 10 -3.80 -11.19 11.23
C ILE A 10 -4.65 -12.20 11.99
N LYS A 11 -4.34 -12.39 13.27
CA LYS A 11 -5.11 -13.33 14.14
C LYS A 11 -6.54 -12.89 14.36
N ASN A 12 -6.77 -11.59 14.53
CA ASN A 12 -8.07 -11.04 14.88
C ASN A 12 -8.93 -10.69 13.67
N CYS A 13 -8.51 -11.08 12.50
CA CYS A 13 -9.16 -10.73 11.23
C CYS A 13 -10.31 -11.68 10.88
N GLY A 14 -11.08 -12.14 11.88
CA GLY A 14 -12.15 -13.09 11.66
C GLY A 14 -11.65 -14.51 11.48
N SER A 15 -10.76 -14.74 10.53
CA SER A 15 -10.05 -16.01 10.42
C SER A 15 -8.66 -15.76 9.86
N TYR A 16 -7.68 -16.38 10.46
CA TYR A 16 -6.31 -16.40 9.95
C TYR A 16 -6.28 -16.99 8.54
N GLY A 17 -7.08 -18.03 8.29
CA GLY A 17 -7.21 -18.63 6.98
C GLY A 17 -7.76 -17.66 5.93
N GLY A 18 -8.68 -16.78 6.31
CA GLY A 18 -9.21 -15.78 5.41
C GLY A 18 -8.14 -14.79 4.92
N LEU A 19 -7.28 -14.33 5.82
CA LEU A 19 -6.21 -13.42 5.44
C LEU A 19 -5.15 -14.12 4.57
N LEU A 20 -4.83 -15.38 4.86
CA LEU A 20 -3.94 -16.17 4.02
C LEU A 20 -4.53 -16.38 2.63
N ASN A 21 -5.83 -16.58 2.52
CA ASN A 21 -6.51 -16.70 1.24
C ASN A 21 -6.42 -15.42 0.44
N TYR A 22 -6.60 -14.26 1.05
CA TYR A 22 -6.41 -12.97 0.40
C TYR A 22 -4.99 -12.83 -0.12
N ARG A 23 -4.01 -13.19 0.69
CA ARG A 23 -2.61 -13.12 0.29
C ARG A 23 -2.32 -14.01 -0.92
N ASN A 24 -2.81 -15.23 -0.89
CA ASN A 24 -2.65 -16.17 -2.00
C ASN A 24 -3.34 -15.68 -3.26
N GLU A 25 -4.52 -15.10 -3.14
CA GLU A 25 -5.27 -14.52 -4.24
C GLU A 25 -4.51 -13.35 -4.88
N ILE A 26 -3.89 -12.49 -4.07
CA ILE A 26 -3.05 -11.40 -4.57
C ILE A 26 -1.86 -11.96 -5.32
N ILE A 27 -1.17 -12.95 -4.77
CA ILE A 27 -0.02 -13.57 -5.42
C ILE A 27 -0.43 -14.18 -6.76
N ASN A 28 -1.52 -14.95 -6.80
CA ASN A 28 -1.92 -15.68 -7.99
C ASN A 28 -2.60 -14.82 -9.04
N GLY A 29 -3.37 -13.82 -8.61
CA GLY A 29 -4.20 -13.02 -9.51
C GLY A 29 -3.64 -11.66 -9.88
N LYS A 30 -2.84 -11.05 -9.01
CA LYS A 30 -2.40 -9.66 -9.16
C LYS A 30 -0.88 -9.50 -9.29
N ILE A 31 -0.15 -10.59 -9.20
CA ILE A 31 1.32 -10.52 -9.18
C ILE A 31 1.89 -9.87 -10.44
N ASN A 32 1.31 -10.14 -11.60
CA ASN A 32 1.78 -9.56 -12.86
C ASN A 32 1.58 -8.04 -12.88
N LEU A 33 0.47 -7.56 -12.33
CA LEU A 33 0.18 -6.15 -12.25
C LEU A 33 1.19 -5.43 -11.34
N VAL A 34 1.47 -6.03 -10.20
CA VAL A 34 2.43 -5.49 -9.24
C VAL A 34 3.86 -5.57 -9.80
N SER A 35 4.19 -6.65 -10.48
CA SER A 35 5.48 -6.82 -11.13
C SER A 35 5.76 -5.73 -12.15
N ASN A 36 4.77 -5.40 -12.98
CA ASN A 36 4.90 -4.33 -13.98
C ASN A 36 5.17 -2.98 -13.32
N ILE A 37 4.54 -2.71 -12.21
CA ILE A 37 4.76 -1.48 -11.46
C ILE A 37 6.15 -1.43 -10.88
N GLY A 38 6.60 -2.52 -10.26
CA GLY A 38 7.95 -2.60 -9.72
C GLY A 38 9.04 -2.39 -10.75
N LYS A 39 8.78 -2.74 -12.02
CA LYS A 39 9.72 -2.53 -13.13
C LYS A 39 9.73 -1.09 -13.65
N ASN A 40 8.58 -0.42 -13.60
CA ASN A 40 8.41 0.88 -14.26
C ASN A 40 8.63 2.06 -13.31
N TYR A 41 8.57 1.84 -12.00
CA TYR A 41 8.66 2.91 -11.03
C TYR A 41 9.73 2.63 -9.99
N LYS A 42 10.52 3.65 -9.70
CA LYS A 42 11.64 3.56 -8.75
C LYS A 42 11.16 3.49 -7.30
N HIS A 43 10.06 4.18 -6.99
CA HIS A 43 9.56 4.33 -5.63
C HIS A 43 8.12 3.84 -5.55
N LEU A 44 7.88 2.78 -4.80
CA LEU A 44 6.56 2.21 -4.60
C LEU A 44 6.13 2.41 -3.14
N TYR A 45 4.97 3.02 -2.95
CA TYR A 45 4.38 3.22 -1.63
C TYR A 45 3.03 2.53 -1.54
N ALA A 46 2.70 2.03 -0.34
CA ALA A 46 1.35 1.55 -0.05
C ALA A 46 0.54 2.67 0.62
N TYR A 47 -0.74 2.75 0.30
CA TYR A 47 -1.63 3.75 0.89
C TYR A 47 -2.50 3.11 1.96
N CYS A 48 -2.54 3.76 3.12
CA CYS A 48 -3.28 3.35 4.31
C CYS A 48 -2.67 2.16 5.06
N ARG A 49 -2.83 2.23 6.37
CA ARG A 49 -2.47 1.15 7.30
C ARG A 49 -3.72 0.33 7.56
N SER A 50 -3.87 -0.77 6.84
CA SER A 50 -5.02 -1.67 7.00
C SER A 50 -4.57 -3.12 6.92
N LYS A 51 -5.44 -4.03 7.33
CA LYS A 51 -5.18 -5.46 7.22
C LYS A 51 -5.01 -5.89 5.76
N TYR A 52 -5.72 -5.25 4.84
CA TYR A 52 -5.62 -5.55 3.41
C TYR A 52 -4.30 -5.06 2.83
N ALA A 53 -3.88 -3.88 3.23
CA ALA A 53 -2.56 -3.38 2.88
C ALA A 53 -1.47 -4.27 3.44
N ALA A 54 -1.60 -4.72 4.69
CA ALA A 54 -0.65 -5.64 5.31
C ALA A 54 -0.53 -6.93 4.52
N ALA A 55 -1.65 -7.55 4.14
CA ALA A 55 -1.65 -8.79 3.34
C ALA A 55 -0.99 -8.56 1.98
N THR A 56 -1.27 -7.43 1.35
CA THR A 56 -0.69 -7.06 0.06
C THR A 56 0.82 -6.86 0.16
N ILE A 57 1.27 -6.16 1.18
CA ILE A 57 2.71 -5.92 1.42
C ILE A 57 3.44 -7.24 1.64
N GLU A 58 2.87 -8.15 2.42
CA GLU A 58 3.46 -9.47 2.64
C GLU A 58 3.52 -10.29 1.35
N ALA A 59 2.48 -10.25 0.54
CA ALA A 59 2.46 -10.93 -0.76
C ALA A 59 3.53 -10.37 -1.70
N LEU A 60 3.69 -9.07 -1.73
CA LEU A 60 4.74 -8.41 -2.50
C LEU A 60 6.12 -8.83 -2.06
N LYS A 61 6.35 -8.83 -0.77
CA LYS A 61 7.63 -9.20 -0.18
C LYS A 61 8.01 -10.64 -0.52
N GLU A 62 7.06 -11.57 -0.46
CA GLU A 62 7.29 -12.96 -0.84
C GLU A 62 7.62 -13.11 -2.33
N SER A 63 7.12 -12.21 -3.14
CA SER A 63 7.38 -12.20 -4.58
C SER A 63 8.64 -11.42 -4.96
N GLY A 64 9.40 -10.96 -3.98
CA GLY A 64 10.64 -10.23 -4.21
C GLY A 64 10.48 -8.73 -4.45
N TYR A 65 9.30 -8.17 -4.19
CA TYR A 65 9.04 -6.74 -4.34
C TYR A 65 8.90 -6.08 -2.98
N ASN A 66 9.63 -5.00 -2.78
CA ASN A 66 9.54 -4.23 -1.54
C ASN A 66 8.97 -2.86 -1.81
N ILE A 67 8.07 -2.43 -0.94
CA ILE A 67 7.64 -1.03 -0.92
C ILE A 67 8.69 -0.20 -0.17
N GLU A 68 8.71 1.08 -0.46
CA GLU A 68 9.63 2.02 0.20
C GLU A 68 9.05 2.57 1.50
N GLY A 69 7.75 2.73 1.57
CA GLY A 69 7.06 3.23 2.74
C GLY A 69 5.55 3.15 2.62
N VAL A 70 4.87 3.67 3.62
CA VAL A 70 3.42 3.67 3.72
C VAL A 70 2.92 5.11 3.85
N ILE A 71 1.84 5.44 3.17
CA ILE A 71 1.18 6.74 3.27
C ILE A 71 -0.10 6.58 4.07
N ASP A 72 -0.27 7.40 5.10
CA ASP A 72 -1.51 7.42 5.88
C ASP A 72 -1.72 8.81 6.46
N ASP A 73 -2.82 9.46 6.09
CA ASP A 73 -3.13 10.83 6.52
C ASP A 73 -3.62 10.89 7.97
N ASN A 74 -3.88 9.75 8.57
CA ASN A 74 -4.22 9.65 9.98
C ASN A 74 -3.00 9.52 10.89
N VAL A 75 -1.81 9.68 10.35
CA VAL A 75 -0.59 9.70 11.17
C VAL A 75 -0.61 10.98 11.99
N SER A 76 -0.76 10.82 13.30
CA SER A 76 -0.58 11.92 14.24
C SER A 76 0.90 11.96 14.60
N PHE A 77 1.46 13.10 14.59
CA PHE A 77 2.81 13.46 15.07
C PHE A 77 3.88 12.38 15.22
N GLY A 78 5.03 12.63 14.64
CA GLY A 78 6.23 11.87 14.87
C GLY A 78 6.39 10.68 13.97
N ASP A 79 7.39 9.90 14.25
CA ASP A 79 7.72 8.73 13.47
C ASP A 79 6.76 7.61 13.79
N SER A 80 6.00 7.22 12.78
CA SER A 80 5.11 6.07 12.83
C SER A 80 5.64 5.03 11.85
N THR A 81 5.58 3.76 12.26
CA THR A 81 5.96 2.66 11.36
C THR A 81 4.79 1.69 11.24
N PHE A 82 4.73 1.02 10.10
CA PHE A 82 3.76 -0.03 9.82
C PHE A 82 4.50 -1.17 9.14
N LEU A 83 4.52 -2.35 9.75
CA LEU A 83 5.28 -3.50 9.24
C LEU A 83 6.76 -3.20 9.03
N THR A 84 7.37 -2.43 9.90
CA THR A 84 8.74 -1.94 9.80
C THR A 84 8.96 -0.83 8.76
N TYR A 85 7.95 -0.51 7.94
CA TYR A 85 8.02 0.56 6.97
C TYR A 85 7.64 1.90 7.61
N LYS A 86 8.37 2.95 7.24
CA LYS A 86 8.06 4.30 7.70
C LYS A 86 6.72 4.75 7.13
N THR A 87 5.88 5.33 7.99
CA THR A 87 4.59 5.88 7.59
C THR A 87 4.66 7.40 7.55
N ILE A 88 4.26 7.97 6.44
CA ILE A 88 4.25 9.43 6.23
C ILE A 88 2.87 9.87 5.74
N SER A 89 2.55 11.14 5.94
CA SER A 89 1.34 11.71 5.38
C SER A 89 1.46 11.92 3.87
N SER A 90 0.33 12.08 3.19
CA SER A 90 0.35 12.40 1.76
C SER A 90 1.04 13.74 1.50
N LEU A 91 0.88 14.71 2.40
CA LEU A 91 1.56 16.00 2.29
C LEU A 91 3.08 15.82 2.25
N ILE A 92 3.62 15.02 3.18
CA ILE A 92 5.06 14.73 3.23
C ILE A 92 5.50 13.98 1.98
N PHE A 93 4.71 13.02 1.52
CA PHE A 93 5.00 12.26 0.30
C PHE A 93 5.16 13.19 -0.91
N PHE A 94 4.19 14.05 -1.17
CA PHE A 94 4.24 14.96 -2.32
C PHE A 94 5.37 16.00 -2.20
N LYS A 95 5.68 16.42 -1.00
CA LYS A 95 6.80 17.31 -0.74
C LYS A 95 8.14 16.62 -1.03
N LYS A 96 8.30 15.37 -0.57
CA LYS A 96 9.51 14.57 -0.76
C LYS A 96 9.78 14.30 -2.23
N PHE A 97 8.76 13.98 -3.01
CA PHE A 97 8.89 13.60 -4.40
C PHE A 97 8.53 14.71 -5.39
N ARG A 98 8.53 15.95 -4.96
CA ARG A 98 8.15 17.10 -5.79
C ARG A 98 8.83 17.09 -7.16
N LYS A 99 10.12 16.76 -7.22
CA LYS A 99 10.91 16.75 -8.46
C LYS A 99 10.93 15.41 -9.17
N ASN A 100 10.52 14.34 -8.49
CA ASN A 100 10.60 12.97 -9.00
C ASN A 100 9.25 12.26 -8.94
N LEU A 101 8.16 13.00 -8.99
CA LEU A 101 6.83 12.43 -8.83
C LEU A 101 6.52 11.38 -9.91
N SER A 102 7.02 11.57 -11.12
CA SER A 102 6.83 10.62 -12.22
C SER A 102 7.49 9.25 -11.98
N LYS A 103 8.41 9.17 -11.04
CA LYS A 103 9.11 7.93 -10.69
C LYS A 103 8.47 7.19 -9.53
N THR A 104 7.34 7.69 -9.04
CA THR A 104 6.62 7.10 -7.92
C THR A 104 5.39 6.36 -8.39
N ALA A 105 4.99 5.35 -7.62
CA ALA A 105 3.71 4.67 -7.79
C ALA A 105 3.12 4.39 -6.42
N ILE A 106 1.80 4.38 -6.34
CA ILE A 106 1.08 4.14 -5.10
C ILE A 106 0.14 2.96 -5.28
N LEU A 107 0.24 2.02 -4.35
CA LEU A 107 -0.62 0.85 -4.27
C LEU A 107 -1.72 1.10 -3.24
N ILE A 108 -2.97 1.04 -3.67
CA ILE A 108 -4.12 1.23 -2.79
C ILE A 108 -4.88 -0.07 -2.70
N THR A 109 -5.07 -0.55 -1.49
CA THR A 109 -5.80 -1.79 -1.22
C THR A 109 -7.00 -1.50 -0.33
N HIS A 110 -8.19 -1.86 -0.78
CA HIS A 110 -9.41 -1.63 0.00
C HIS A 110 -10.51 -2.59 -0.42
N GLN A 111 -11.48 -2.81 0.48
CA GLN A 111 -12.67 -3.60 0.19
C GLN A 111 -13.67 -2.87 -0.68
N ARG A 112 -13.74 -1.55 -0.57
CA ARG A 112 -14.79 -0.74 -1.19
C ARG A 112 -14.25 0.02 -2.39
N ILE A 113 -14.83 -0.25 -3.55
CA ILE A 113 -14.47 0.43 -4.80
C ILE A 113 -14.67 1.94 -4.69
N LYS A 114 -15.72 2.39 -4.02
CA LYS A 114 -15.98 3.82 -3.81
C LYS A 114 -14.83 4.51 -3.08
N THR A 115 -14.29 3.87 -2.05
CA THR A 115 -13.15 4.40 -1.30
C THR A 115 -11.90 4.43 -2.15
N LEU A 116 -11.62 3.37 -2.90
CA LEU A 116 -10.49 3.32 -3.84
C LEU A 116 -10.56 4.46 -4.84
N ASN A 117 -11.73 4.67 -5.45
CA ASN A 117 -11.92 5.72 -6.44
C ASN A 117 -11.77 7.11 -5.85
N LYS A 118 -12.24 7.31 -4.62
CA LYS A 118 -12.10 8.59 -3.91
C LYS A 118 -10.63 8.90 -3.65
N ILE A 119 -9.89 7.95 -3.13
CA ILE A 119 -8.46 8.11 -2.85
C ILE A 119 -7.70 8.37 -4.15
N SER A 120 -7.97 7.60 -5.20
CA SER A 120 -7.34 7.76 -6.51
C SER A 120 -7.55 9.16 -7.06
N ARG A 121 -8.77 9.67 -7.00
CA ARG A 121 -9.08 11.02 -7.47
C ARG A 121 -8.35 12.09 -6.67
N GLN A 122 -8.23 11.92 -5.36
CA GLN A 122 -7.49 12.86 -4.52
C GLN A 122 -6.01 12.88 -4.88
N LEU A 123 -5.41 11.71 -5.12
CA LEU A 123 -4.01 11.61 -5.50
C LEU A 123 -3.74 12.21 -6.89
N ILE A 124 -4.65 11.98 -7.85
CA ILE A 124 -4.56 12.57 -9.19
C ILE A 124 -4.64 14.08 -9.10
N LYS A 125 -5.53 14.61 -8.27
CA LYS A 125 -5.65 16.05 -8.03
C LYS A 125 -4.35 16.67 -7.51
N LYS A 126 -3.59 15.90 -6.74
CA LYS A 126 -2.31 16.36 -6.19
C LYS A 126 -1.13 16.19 -7.14
N GLY A 127 -1.34 15.64 -8.33
CA GLY A 127 -0.33 15.60 -9.37
C GLY A 127 0.06 14.23 -9.90
N LEU A 128 -0.42 13.15 -9.31
CA LEU A 128 -0.17 11.82 -9.85
C LEU A 128 -1.00 11.57 -11.11
N GLU A 129 -0.47 10.78 -12.01
CA GLU A 129 -1.21 10.30 -13.17
C GLU A 129 -1.83 8.94 -12.86
N ARG A 130 -2.88 8.60 -13.60
CA ARG A 130 -3.65 7.38 -13.34
C ARG A 130 -2.79 6.12 -13.39
N HIS A 131 -1.84 6.03 -14.31
CA HIS A 131 -0.97 4.87 -14.44
C HIS A 131 0.01 4.69 -13.26
N GLN A 132 0.15 5.69 -12.40
CA GLN A 132 0.96 5.62 -11.20
C GLN A 132 0.21 5.06 -10.00
N ILE A 133 -1.08 4.79 -10.15
CA ILE A 133 -1.94 4.31 -9.07
C ILE A 133 -2.42 2.91 -9.41
N VAL A 134 -2.12 1.96 -8.52
CA VAL A 134 -2.62 0.60 -8.63
C VAL A 134 -3.62 0.35 -7.53
N THR A 135 -4.80 -0.09 -7.92
CA THR A 135 -5.84 -0.42 -6.97
C THR A 135 -6.05 -1.92 -6.92
N ILE A 136 -6.13 -2.44 -5.71
CA ILE A 136 -6.45 -3.84 -5.46
C ILE A 136 -7.69 -3.87 -4.59
N THR A 137 -8.74 -4.51 -5.08
CA THR A 137 -9.99 -4.73 -4.35
C THR A 137 -10.07 -6.16 -3.86
N PHE A 138 -10.67 -6.32 -2.69
CA PHE A 138 -10.98 -7.63 -2.15
C PHE A 138 -12.47 -7.89 -2.15
#